data_8ec1d1feb164cf3d4b71b198d8746b2e
#
_entry.id   8ec1d1feb164cf3d4b71b198d8746b2e
#
_cell.length_a   1.000
_cell.length_b   1.000
_cell.length_c   1.000
_cell.angle_alpha   90.00
_cell.angle_beta   90.00
_cell.angle_gamma   90.00
#
_symmetry.space_group_name_H-M   'P 1'
#
loop_
_entity.id
_entity.type
_entity.pdbx_description
1 polymer ?
#
loop_
_entity_poly.entity_id
_entity_poly.type
_entity_poly.pdbx_seq_one_letter_code
_entity_poly.pdbx_strand_id
1 'polypeptide(L)'
;MVQGSDVFAMSMLTIDWVTFLLKLVLVPTFIGVVSLAGRRWGTTVSGWLIGLPFTSGPVAFFLALEQGNFFAHKASEAIMVGIVSVFAFCLAYSRLATSLTWFPSTLAGMAAFLACTFLLDMMALPLLVGFALALLVLVVSALLMPHVGSDRISAWRSRWELPARMFSATALVILITGVAPLVGPQLTGLLSPFPVYATTLAVFVHRSQGGEEAVKLLRGVVVGSFTFIVFFLILSLTIVAWGVASSFLMAIGVSLLTHISSLQVLKFRNRFPGLG
;
A
#
# COMPACT_ATOMS: atom_id res chain seq x y z
N MET A 1 22.09 16.47 -36.92
CA MET A 1 20.86 16.18 -36.16
C MET A 1 20.99 14.99 -35.20
N VAL A 2 22.19 14.64 -34.72
CA VAL A 2 22.45 13.47 -33.84
C VAL A 2 22.69 13.88 -32.37
N GLN A 3 22.83 15.18 -32.09
CA GLN A 3 23.22 15.67 -30.75
C GLN A 3 22.08 15.78 -29.73
N GLY A 4 20.81 15.71 -30.15
CA GLY A 4 19.67 15.86 -29.26
C GLY A 4 19.27 14.56 -28.53
N SER A 5 19.46 13.42 -29.20
CA SER A 5 19.12 12.09 -28.64
C SER A 5 20.09 11.64 -27.56
N ASP A 6 21.36 11.96 -27.69
CA ASP A 6 22.39 11.52 -26.77
C ASP A 6 22.41 12.37 -25.47
N VAL A 7 22.07 13.66 -25.57
CA VAL A 7 21.90 14.54 -24.41
C VAL A 7 20.65 14.16 -23.64
N PHE A 8 19.57 13.79 -24.31
CA PHE A 8 18.33 13.31 -23.68
C PHE A 8 18.52 11.94 -23.00
N ALA A 9 19.22 11.03 -23.67
CA ALA A 9 19.56 9.71 -23.09
C ALA A 9 20.54 9.85 -21.90
N MET A 10 21.47 10.78 -21.96
CA MET A 10 22.44 11.02 -20.89
C MET A 10 21.82 11.75 -19.69
N SER A 11 20.82 12.61 -19.89
CA SER A 11 20.06 13.23 -18.80
C SER A 11 19.11 12.23 -18.09
N MET A 12 18.66 11.20 -18.78
CA MET A 12 17.87 10.10 -18.22
C MET A 12 18.70 9.12 -17.37
N LEU A 13 20.02 9.07 -17.55
CA LEU A 13 20.94 8.17 -16.86
C LEU A 13 21.72 8.85 -15.71
N THR A 14 21.62 10.17 -15.55
CA THR A 14 22.18 10.81 -14.36
C THR A 14 21.28 10.52 -13.16
N ILE A 15 21.68 9.54 -12.39
CA ILE A 15 21.11 9.34 -11.04
C ILE A 15 21.29 10.67 -10.31
N ASP A 16 20.18 11.33 -9.99
CA ASP A 16 20.23 12.46 -9.07
C ASP A 16 20.62 11.92 -7.69
N TRP A 17 21.91 11.99 -7.38
CA TRP A 17 22.49 11.47 -6.15
C TRP A 17 21.84 12.07 -4.92
N VAL A 18 21.36 13.30 -4.99
CA VAL A 18 20.65 13.94 -3.88
C VAL A 18 19.31 13.23 -3.62
N THR A 19 18.53 13.02 -4.66
CA THR A 19 17.24 12.32 -4.54
C THR A 19 17.44 10.85 -4.16
N PHE A 20 18.49 10.20 -4.69
CA PHE A 20 18.81 8.82 -4.31
C PHE A 20 19.18 8.71 -2.82
N LEU A 21 20.04 9.59 -2.31
CA LEU A 21 20.40 9.64 -0.89
C LEU A 21 19.20 9.98 -0.01
N LEU A 22 18.32 10.89 -0.47
CA LEU A 22 17.07 11.18 0.21
C LEU A 22 16.19 9.93 0.35
N LYS A 23 16.07 9.12 -0.69
CA LYS A 23 15.32 7.83 -0.61
C LYS A 23 15.93 6.89 0.43
N LEU A 24 17.28 6.76 0.44
CA LEU A 24 17.99 5.90 1.37
C LEU A 24 17.86 6.32 2.83
N VAL A 25 17.64 7.60 3.12
CA VAL A 25 17.50 8.12 4.49
C VAL A 25 16.03 8.29 4.88
N LEU A 26 15.24 8.95 4.05
CA LEU A 26 13.86 9.35 4.37
C LEU A 26 12.92 8.13 4.48
N VAL A 27 13.00 7.19 3.53
CA VAL A 27 12.10 6.03 3.51
C VAL A 27 12.30 5.13 4.73
N PRO A 28 13.52 4.64 5.04
CA PRO A 28 13.70 3.80 6.21
C PRO A 28 13.44 4.54 7.52
N THR A 29 13.79 5.84 7.61
CA THR A 29 13.51 6.65 8.80
C THR A 29 12.00 6.76 9.03
N PHE A 30 11.24 7.08 7.99
CA PHE A 30 9.79 7.17 8.06
C PHE A 30 9.16 5.84 8.50
N ILE A 31 9.52 4.73 7.86
CA ILE A 31 9.05 3.38 8.23
C ILE A 31 9.46 3.03 9.67
N GLY A 32 10.69 3.37 10.06
CA GLY A 32 11.21 3.14 11.41
C GLY A 32 10.41 3.90 12.47
N VAL A 33 10.24 5.20 12.29
CA VAL A 33 9.49 6.07 13.23
C VAL A 33 8.06 5.57 13.41
N VAL A 34 7.37 5.30 12.31
CA VAL A 34 5.98 4.81 12.34
C VAL A 34 5.87 3.44 13.00
N SER A 35 6.80 2.52 12.67
CA SER A 35 6.82 1.19 13.29
C SER A 35 7.11 1.25 14.78
N LEU A 36 8.02 2.12 15.22
CA LEU A 36 8.33 2.34 16.64
C LEU A 36 7.16 3.00 17.37
N ALA A 37 6.49 3.98 16.75
CA ALA A 37 5.28 4.59 17.28
C ALA A 37 4.18 3.54 17.52
N GLY A 38 3.93 2.67 16.54
CA GLY A 38 2.99 1.55 16.69
C GLY A 38 3.37 0.60 17.85
N ARG A 39 4.67 0.34 18.04
CA ARG A 39 5.14 -0.50 19.14
C ARG A 39 4.94 0.15 20.51
N ARG A 40 5.10 1.49 20.61
CA ARG A 40 5.01 2.24 21.86
C ARG A 40 3.56 2.44 22.32
N TRP A 41 2.64 2.66 21.39
CA TRP A 41 1.25 3.01 21.68
C TRP A 41 0.27 1.84 21.63
N GLY A 42 0.77 0.62 21.42
CA GLY A 42 0.00 -0.62 21.54
C GLY A 42 -0.62 -1.12 20.24
N THR A 43 -1.32 -2.27 20.38
CA THR A 43 -1.88 -3.02 19.24
C THR A 43 -2.96 -2.26 18.48
N THR A 44 -3.74 -1.41 19.14
CA THR A 44 -4.78 -0.59 18.52
C THR A 44 -4.16 0.44 17.55
N VAL A 45 -3.09 1.12 17.99
CA VAL A 45 -2.37 2.09 17.15
C VAL A 45 -1.57 1.38 16.05
N SER A 46 -1.02 0.20 16.34
CA SER A 46 -0.29 -0.60 15.35
C SER A 46 -1.22 -1.05 14.21
N GLY A 47 -2.43 -1.55 14.52
CA GLY A 47 -3.46 -1.88 13.54
C GLY A 47 -3.97 -0.64 12.77
N TRP A 48 -4.06 0.48 13.47
CA TRP A 48 -4.42 1.77 12.91
C TRP A 48 -3.42 2.27 11.86
N LEU A 49 -2.15 2.10 12.12
CA LEU A 49 -1.07 2.48 11.21
C LEU A 49 -1.01 1.59 9.94
N ILE A 50 -1.49 0.34 9.97
CA ILE A 50 -1.47 -0.58 8.81
C ILE A 50 -2.28 -0.03 7.61
N GLY A 51 -3.31 0.78 7.86
CA GLY A 51 -4.12 1.40 6.80
C GLY A 51 -3.48 2.59 6.09
N LEU A 52 -2.33 3.07 6.54
CA LEU A 52 -1.65 4.21 5.92
C LEU A 52 -0.74 3.78 4.76
N PRO A 53 -0.56 4.62 3.74
CA PRO A 53 0.21 4.28 2.53
C PRO A 53 1.73 4.38 2.75
N PHE A 54 2.29 3.56 3.67
CA PHE A 54 3.70 3.66 4.09
C PHE A 54 4.72 3.37 2.99
N THR A 55 4.39 2.56 2.01
CA THR A 55 5.27 2.28 0.87
C THR A 55 4.91 3.15 -0.32
N SER A 56 3.63 3.19 -0.70
CA SER A 56 3.16 3.92 -1.87
C SER A 56 3.15 5.44 -1.68
N GLY A 57 3.02 5.95 -0.46
CA GLY A 57 3.13 7.39 -0.16
C GLY A 57 4.51 7.95 -0.51
N PRO A 58 5.61 7.39 0.03
CA PRO A 58 6.95 7.74 -0.42
C PRO A 58 7.19 7.56 -1.91
N VAL A 59 6.65 6.50 -2.55
CA VAL A 59 6.74 6.36 -4.02
C VAL A 59 6.12 7.57 -4.71
N ALA A 60 4.87 7.93 -4.38
CA ALA A 60 4.18 9.07 -4.98
C ALA A 60 4.92 10.40 -4.72
N PHE A 61 5.51 10.55 -3.53
CA PHE A 61 6.30 11.74 -3.19
C PHE A 61 7.53 11.86 -4.08
N PHE A 62 8.32 10.80 -4.22
CA PHE A 62 9.51 10.84 -5.09
C PHE A 62 9.15 10.92 -6.57
N LEU A 63 8.06 10.32 -7.01
CA LEU A 63 7.56 10.51 -8.37
C LEU A 63 7.21 11.99 -8.65
N ALA A 64 6.62 12.69 -7.68
CA ALA A 64 6.34 14.11 -7.82
C ALA A 64 7.62 14.96 -7.93
N LEU A 65 8.67 14.62 -7.18
CA LEU A 65 9.95 15.31 -7.22
C LEU A 65 10.75 15.03 -8.50
N GLU A 66 10.74 13.80 -8.99
CA GLU A 66 11.58 13.34 -10.11
C GLU A 66 10.88 13.47 -11.47
N GLN A 67 9.59 13.21 -11.53
CA GLN A 67 8.81 13.18 -12.78
C GLN A 67 7.80 14.35 -12.89
N GLY A 68 7.65 15.13 -11.81
CA GLY A 68 6.74 16.26 -11.72
C GLY A 68 5.30 15.91 -11.32
N ASN A 69 4.52 16.94 -11.00
CA ASN A 69 3.20 16.82 -10.40
C ASN A 69 2.18 16.12 -11.30
N PHE A 70 2.26 16.30 -12.63
CA PHE A 70 1.34 15.65 -13.55
C PHE A 70 1.55 14.13 -13.60
N PHE A 71 2.81 13.69 -13.62
CA PHE A 71 3.13 12.26 -13.54
C PHE A 71 2.63 11.67 -12.21
N ALA A 72 2.90 12.36 -11.09
CA ALA A 72 2.47 11.92 -9.76
C ALA A 72 0.94 11.90 -9.61
N HIS A 73 0.20 12.81 -10.26
CA HIS A 73 -1.25 12.78 -10.35
C HIS A 73 -1.73 11.48 -11.00
N LYS A 74 -1.24 11.18 -12.20
CA LYS A 74 -1.60 9.96 -12.93
C LYS A 74 -1.17 8.69 -12.19
N ALA A 75 0.03 8.70 -11.62
CA ALA A 75 0.49 7.60 -10.77
C ALA A 75 -0.40 7.42 -9.53
N SER A 76 -0.85 8.50 -8.88
CA SER A 76 -1.73 8.42 -7.71
C SER A 76 -3.11 7.85 -8.05
N GLU A 77 -3.69 8.17 -9.21
CA GLU A 77 -4.89 7.50 -9.73
C GLU A 77 -4.67 5.99 -9.85
N ALA A 78 -3.56 5.59 -10.48
CA ALA A 78 -3.22 4.20 -10.67
C ALA A 78 -2.84 3.47 -9.37
N ILE A 79 -2.18 4.15 -8.41
CA ILE A 79 -1.91 3.59 -7.07
C ILE A 79 -3.22 3.27 -6.35
N MET A 80 -4.20 4.17 -6.41
CA MET A 80 -5.51 3.96 -5.82
C MET A 80 -6.21 2.73 -6.42
N VAL A 81 -6.15 2.56 -7.74
CA VAL A 81 -6.70 1.38 -8.42
C VAL A 81 -5.88 0.13 -8.12
N GLY A 82 -4.57 0.24 -8.02
CA GLY A 82 -3.64 -0.86 -7.74
C GLY A 82 -3.90 -1.58 -6.42
N ILE A 83 -4.61 -0.94 -5.46
CA ILE A 83 -5.04 -1.61 -4.22
C ILE A 83 -5.97 -2.80 -4.49
N VAL A 84 -6.69 -2.81 -5.62
CA VAL A 84 -7.53 -3.94 -6.04
C VAL A 84 -6.70 -5.20 -6.24
N SER A 85 -5.47 -5.06 -6.78
CA SER A 85 -4.53 -6.18 -6.91
C SER A 85 -4.07 -6.70 -5.55
N VAL A 86 -3.91 -5.81 -4.56
CA VAL A 86 -3.61 -6.21 -3.17
C VAL A 86 -4.77 -6.99 -2.57
N PHE A 87 -6.01 -6.61 -2.85
CA PHE A 87 -7.18 -7.36 -2.39
C PHE A 87 -7.27 -8.73 -3.04
N ALA A 88 -6.95 -8.84 -4.34
CA ALA A 88 -6.84 -10.13 -5.02
C ALA A 88 -5.76 -11.02 -4.38
N PHE A 89 -4.59 -10.47 -4.05
CA PHE A 89 -3.55 -11.15 -3.27
C PHE A 89 -4.10 -11.64 -1.93
N CYS A 90 -4.70 -10.76 -1.13
CA CYS A 90 -5.21 -11.08 0.20
C CYS A 90 -6.27 -12.19 0.14
N LEU A 91 -7.18 -12.12 -0.83
CA LEU A 91 -8.24 -13.10 -1.00
C LEU A 91 -7.69 -14.46 -1.42
N ALA A 92 -6.82 -14.52 -2.43
CA ALA A 92 -6.22 -15.76 -2.92
C ALA A 92 -5.36 -16.43 -1.84
N TYR A 93 -4.50 -15.66 -1.16
CA TYR A 93 -3.72 -16.14 -0.04
C TYR A 93 -4.62 -16.72 1.07
N SER A 94 -5.63 -15.96 1.50
CA SER A 94 -6.50 -16.33 2.63
C SER A 94 -7.32 -17.58 2.35
N ARG A 95 -7.75 -17.78 1.09
CA ARG A 95 -8.50 -18.99 0.71
C ARG A 95 -7.67 -20.26 0.81
N LEU A 96 -6.38 -20.17 0.53
CA LEU A 96 -5.46 -21.32 0.56
C LEU A 96 -4.78 -21.49 1.91
N ALA A 97 -4.62 -20.43 2.69
CA ALA A 97 -3.91 -20.45 3.96
C ALA A 97 -4.50 -21.37 5.02
N THR A 98 -5.83 -21.65 4.93
CA THR A 98 -6.52 -22.57 5.87
C THR A 98 -6.25 -24.05 5.58
N SER A 99 -5.80 -24.38 4.37
CA SER A 99 -5.60 -25.78 3.93
C SER A 99 -4.18 -26.07 3.44
N LEU A 100 -3.43 -25.07 3.04
CA LEU A 100 -2.09 -25.22 2.50
C LEU A 100 -1.06 -24.50 3.35
N THR A 101 0.22 -24.81 3.13
CA THR A 101 1.33 -24.14 3.78
C THR A 101 1.55 -22.72 3.24
N TRP A 102 2.39 -21.94 3.90
CA TRP A 102 2.69 -20.55 3.57
C TRP A 102 3.20 -20.34 2.13
N PHE A 103 4.00 -21.29 1.58
CA PHE A 103 4.64 -21.14 0.28
C PHE A 103 3.64 -21.16 -0.89
N PRO A 104 2.80 -22.22 -1.07
CA PRO A 104 1.79 -22.21 -2.14
C PRO A 104 0.75 -21.09 -1.95
N SER A 105 0.39 -20.73 -0.71
CA SER A 105 -0.50 -19.60 -0.45
C SER A 105 0.09 -18.27 -0.92
N THR A 106 1.39 -18.06 -0.69
CA THR A 106 2.12 -16.88 -1.17
C THR A 106 2.19 -16.85 -2.70
N LEU A 107 2.52 -17.99 -3.32
CA LEU A 107 2.61 -18.07 -4.77
C LEU A 107 1.27 -17.76 -5.45
N ALA A 108 0.19 -18.31 -4.95
CA ALA A 108 -1.15 -18.03 -5.45
C ALA A 108 -1.56 -16.55 -5.25
N GLY A 109 -1.24 -15.98 -4.09
CA GLY A 109 -1.46 -14.55 -3.82
C GLY A 109 -0.69 -13.67 -4.80
N MET A 110 0.59 -13.95 -5.03
CA MET A 110 1.42 -13.22 -6.00
C MET A 110 0.92 -13.35 -7.43
N ALA A 111 0.53 -14.56 -7.83
CA ALA A 111 -0.06 -14.78 -9.15
C ALA A 111 -1.36 -13.98 -9.33
N ALA A 112 -2.23 -13.96 -8.31
CA ALA A 112 -3.46 -13.16 -8.32
C ALA A 112 -3.16 -11.64 -8.39
N PHE A 113 -2.17 -11.16 -7.63
CA PHE A 113 -1.72 -9.76 -7.69
C PHE A 113 -1.28 -9.38 -9.10
N LEU A 114 -0.34 -10.15 -9.68
CA LEU A 114 0.22 -9.86 -11.00
C LEU A 114 -0.83 -9.95 -12.11
N ALA A 115 -1.68 -10.98 -12.08
CA ALA A 115 -2.77 -11.13 -13.04
C ALA A 115 -3.77 -9.96 -12.97
N CYS A 116 -4.16 -9.56 -11.75
CA CYS A 116 -5.04 -8.43 -11.54
C CYS A 116 -4.40 -7.11 -11.99
N THR A 117 -3.13 -6.88 -11.65
CA THR A 117 -2.37 -5.69 -12.08
C THR A 117 -2.30 -5.60 -13.60
N PHE A 118 -2.01 -6.72 -14.28
CA PHE A 118 -1.98 -6.77 -15.73
C PHE A 118 -3.34 -6.44 -16.37
N LEU A 119 -4.44 -6.97 -15.82
CA LEU A 119 -5.79 -6.67 -16.28
C LEU A 119 -6.15 -5.19 -16.07
N LEU A 120 -5.80 -4.62 -14.93
CA LEU A 120 -6.06 -3.21 -14.62
C LEU A 120 -5.24 -2.27 -15.52
N ASP A 121 -4.02 -2.65 -15.85
CA ASP A 121 -3.18 -1.86 -16.76
C ASP A 121 -3.79 -1.72 -18.16
N MET A 122 -4.49 -2.76 -18.62
CA MET A 122 -5.21 -2.72 -19.91
C MET A 122 -6.45 -1.84 -19.91
N MET A 123 -6.98 -1.46 -18.72
CA MET A 123 -8.30 -0.80 -18.62
C MET A 123 -8.24 0.73 -18.61
N ALA A 124 -7.12 1.37 -18.24
CA ALA A 124 -6.95 2.84 -18.15
C ALA A 124 -8.18 3.55 -17.54
N LEU A 125 -8.56 3.18 -16.32
CA LEU A 125 -9.81 3.59 -15.69
C LEU A 125 -9.82 5.08 -15.33
N PRO A 126 -10.91 5.83 -15.60
CA PRO A 126 -11.09 7.18 -15.08
C PRO A 126 -11.12 7.21 -13.54
N LEU A 127 -10.67 8.32 -12.94
CA LEU A 127 -10.52 8.48 -11.48
C LEU A 127 -11.75 8.00 -10.68
N LEU A 128 -12.94 8.48 -11.02
CA LEU A 128 -14.16 8.13 -10.26
C LEU A 128 -14.55 6.65 -10.43
N VAL A 129 -14.35 6.09 -11.61
CA VAL A 129 -14.60 4.66 -11.86
C VAL A 129 -13.59 3.82 -11.08
N GLY A 130 -12.31 4.19 -11.09
CA GLY A 130 -11.27 3.55 -10.31
C GLY A 130 -11.54 3.62 -8.81
N PHE A 131 -11.98 4.77 -8.30
CA PHE A 131 -12.37 4.94 -6.90
C PHE A 131 -13.55 4.04 -6.52
N ALA A 132 -14.62 4.04 -7.32
CA ALA A 132 -15.79 3.20 -7.09
C ALA A 132 -15.43 1.71 -7.13
N LEU A 133 -14.58 1.29 -8.09
CA LEU A 133 -14.06 -0.08 -8.19
C LEU A 133 -13.26 -0.46 -6.95
N ALA A 134 -12.33 0.40 -6.49
CA ALA A 134 -11.52 0.13 -5.30
C ALA A 134 -12.39 -0.05 -4.05
N LEU A 135 -13.40 0.79 -3.85
CA LEU A 135 -14.36 0.67 -2.75
C LEU A 135 -15.20 -0.60 -2.86
N LEU A 136 -15.73 -0.90 -4.04
CA LEU A 136 -16.53 -2.10 -4.27
C LEU A 136 -15.72 -3.36 -3.96
N VAL A 137 -14.51 -3.46 -4.51
CA VAL A 137 -13.66 -4.64 -4.30
C VAL A 137 -13.17 -4.74 -2.87
N LEU A 138 -12.96 -3.61 -2.16
CA LEU A 138 -12.70 -3.61 -0.71
C LEU A 138 -13.84 -4.30 0.05
N VAL A 139 -15.09 -3.87 -0.18
CA VAL A 139 -16.26 -4.43 0.48
C VAL A 139 -16.43 -5.92 0.14
N VAL A 140 -16.37 -6.24 -1.15
CA VAL A 140 -16.50 -7.63 -1.64
C VAL A 140 -15.40 -8.52 -1.04
N SER A 141 -14.16 -8.06 -1.02
CA SER A 141 -13.04 -8.83 -0.43
C SER A 141 -13.23 -9.03 1.07
N ALA A 142 -13.66 -8.00 1.80
CA ALA A 142 -13.93 -8.12 3.23
C ALA A 142 -15.05 -9.13 3.54
N LEU A 143 -16.07 -9.25 2.67
CA LEU A 143 -17.15 -10.22 2.79
C LEU A 143 -16.74 -11.65 2.38
N LEU A 144 -15.92 -11.77 1.32
CA LEU A 144 -15.50 -13.06 0.77
C LEU A 144 -14.35 -13.74 1.52
N MET A 145 -13.59 -12.99 2.32
CA MET A 145 -12.51 -13.56 3.13
C MET A 145 -13.05 -14.52 4.19
N PRO A 146 -12.39 -15.68 4.43
CA PRO A 146 -12.80 -16.64 5.45
C PRO A 146 -12.98 -15.96 6.81
N HIS A 147 -14.08 -16.31 7.52
CA HIS A 147 -14.30 -15.90 8.90
C HIS A 147 -13.52 -16.83 9.82
N VAL A 148 -12.63 -16.28 10.59
CA VAL A 148 -11.83 -17.01 11.57
C VAL A 148 -12.10 -16.43 12.95
N GLY A 149 -12.19 -17.28 13.97
CA GLY A 149 -12.54 -16.89 15.34
C GLY A 149 -11.68 -15.75 15.90
N SER A 150 -12.25 -15.00 16.84
CA SER A 150 -11.72 -13.70 17.32
C SER A 150 -10.62 -13.79 18.40
N ASP A 151 -9.82 -14.85 18.43
CA ASP A 151 -8.70 -14.90 19.36
C ASP A 151 -7.70 -13.78 19.04
N ARG A 152 -7.13 -13.21 20.07
CA ARG A 152 -6.22 -12.04 19.94
C ARG A 152 -5.04 -12.41 19.06
N ILE A 153 -4.79 -11.64 18.01
CA ILE A 153 -3.55 -11.75 17.24
C ILE A 153 -2.40 -11.57 18.23
N SER A 154 -1.69 -12.66 18.49
CA SER A 154 -0.49 -12.60 19.31
C SER A 154 0.54 -11.76 18.56
N ALA A 155 0.96 -10.66 19.16
CA ALA A 155 1.97 -9.78 18.55
C ALA A 155 3.31 -10.49 18.54
N TRP A 156 3.55 -11.28 17.47
CA TRP A 156 4.85 -11.89 17.27
C TRP A 156 5.88 -10.81 16.95
N ARG A 157 6.90 -10.69 17.81
CA ARG A 157 7.96 -9.68 17.70
C ARG A 157 9.28 -10.34 17.33
N SER A 158 9.57 -10.42 16.03
CA SER A 158 10.93 -10.70 15.59
C SER A 158 11.77 -9.41 15.61
N ARG A 159 13.02 -9.52 16.09
CA ARG A 159 13.99 -8.42 16.02
C ARG A 159 14.34 -8.04 14.57
N TRP A 160 14.18 -8.96 13.65
CA TRP A 160 14.44 -8.76 12.22
C TRP A 160 13.28 -8.15 11.45
N GLU A 161 12.10 -8.07 12.05
CA GLU A 161 10.88 -7.53 11.40
C GLU A 161 11.05 -6.07 10.96
N LEU A 162 11.55 -5.21 11.83
CA LEU A 162 11.73 -3.79 11.55
C LEU A 162 12.81 -3.54 10.47
N PRO A 163 14.02 -4.08 10.59
CA PRO A 163 15.03 -3.96 9.53
C PRO A 163 14.56 -4.49 8.18
N ALA A 164 13.87 -5.64 8.15
CA ALA A 164 13.32 -6.21 6.92
C ALA A 164 12.29 -5.28 6.25
N ARG A 165 11.42 -4.65 7.03
CA ARG A 165 10.45 -3.66 6.54
C ARG A 165 11.14 -2.43 5.96
N MET A 166 12.11 -1.87 6.67
CA MET A 166 12.87 -0.71 6.23
C MET A 166 13.59 -0.99 4.92
N PHE A 167 14.29 -2.12 4.84
CA PHE A 167 15.03 -2.54 3.65
C PHE A 167 14.08 -2.78 2.45
N SER A 168 13.05 -3.59 2.63
CA SER A 168 12.14 -3.96 1.54
C SER A 168 11.34 -2.77 1.01
N ALA A 169 10.89 -1.87 1.88
CA ALA A 169 10.20 -0.65 1.47
C ALA A 169 11.14 0.31 0.72
N THR A 170 12.38 0.48 1.20
CA THR A 170 13.37 1.32 0.52
C THR A 170 13.74 0.76 -0.85
N ALA A 171 13.99 -0.55 -0.93
CA ALA A 171 14.27 -1.23 -2.19
C ALA A 171 13.10 -1.09 -3.18
N LEU A 172 11.86 -1.23 -2.71
CA LEU A 172 10.68 -1.05 -3.54
C LEU A 172 10.55 0.38 -4.06
N VAL A 173 10.74 1.39 -3.20
CA VAL A 173 10.68 2.80 -3.61
C VAL A 173 11.73 3.10 -4.68
N ILE A 174 12.98 2.68 -4.46
CA ILE A 174 14.07 2.87 -5.43
C ILE A 174 13.75 2.17 -6.76
N LEU A 175 13.30 0.92 -6.70
CA LEU A 175 12.98 0.14 -7.89
C LEU A 175 11.84 0.80 -8.69
N ILE A 176 10.71 1.08 -8.04
CA ILE A 176 9.52 1.64 -8.70
C ILE A 176 9.80 3.03 -9.30
N THR A 177 10.46 3.90 -8.53
CA THR A 177 10.79 5.25 -9.06
C THR A 177 11.89 5.21 -10.11
N GLY A 178 12.82 4.25 -10.04
CA GLY A 178 13.88 4.08 -11.04
C GLY A 178 13.35 3.59 -12.39
N VAL A 179 12.33 2.73 -12.40
CA VAL A 179 11.72 2.24 -13.65
C VAL A 179 10.58 3.13 -14.18
N ALA A 180 10.12 4.08 -13.37
CA ALA A 180 8.98 4.94 -13.69
C ALA A 180 9.07 5.64 -15.06
N PRO A 181 10.22 6.22 -15.46
CA PRO A 181 10.35 6.86 -16.78
C PRO A 181 10.16 5.87 -17.95
N LEU A 182 10.45 4.59 -17.72
CA LEU A 182 10.38 3.54 -18.75
C LEU A 182 8.95 2.98 -18.92
N VAL A 183 8.25 2.78 -17.79
CA VAL A 183 6.95 2.09 -17.79
C VAL A 183 5.76 3.06 -17.71
N GLY A 184 6.01 4.34 -17.48
CA GLY A 184 4.98 5.38 -17.40
C GLY A 184 4.20 5.40 -16.07
N PRO A 185 3.34 6.42 -15.88
CA PRO A 185 2.69 6.66 -14.59
C PRO A 185 1.66 5.58 -14.21
N GLN A 186 0.95 5.00 -15.18
CA GLN A 186 -0.09 4.02 -14.93
C GLN A 186 0.51 2.73 -14.34
N LEU A 187 1.43 2.08 -15.04
CA LEU A 187 2.03 0.83 -14.56
C LEU A 187 2.87 1.05 -13.29
N THR A 188 3.61 2.17 -13.21
CA THR A 188 4.30 2.59 -11.98
C THR A 188 3.35 2.68 -10.81
N GLY A 189 2.19 3.30 -11.00
CA GLY A 189 1.17 3.43 -9.96
C GLY A 189 0.58 2.08 -9.55
N LEU A 190 0.17 1.25 -10.51
CA LEU A 190 -0.41 -0.07 -10.25
C LEU A 190 0.55 -1.02 -9.50
N LEU A 191 1.85 -0.92 -9.77
CA LEU A 191 2.89 -1.71 -9.09
C LEU A 191 3.29 -1.14 -7.72
N SER A 192 3.06 0.15 -7.47
CA SER A 192 3.47 0.80 -6.23
C SER A 192 2.89 0.17 -4.95
N PRO A 193 1.62 -0.28 -4.88
CA PRO A 193 1.09 -0.97 -3.71
C PRO A 193 1.53 -2.45 -3.62
N PHE A 194 2.58 -2.86 -4.35
CA PHE A 194 3.08 -4.24 -4.29
C PHE A 194 3.15 -4.74 -2.84
N PRO A 195 2.54 -5.88 -2.52
CA PRO A 195 2.25 -6.26 -1.14
C PRO A 195 3.45 -6.84 -0.37
N VAL A 196 4.64 -6.21 -0.47
CA VAL A 196 5.85 -6.68 0.22
C VAL A 196 5.60 -6.85 1.72
N TYR A 197 4.99 -5.82 2.31
CA TYR A 197 4.74 -5.77 3.74
C TYR A 197 3.71 -6.83 4.18
N ALA A 198 2.58 -6.88 3.47
CA ALA A 198 1.51 -7.84 3.76
C ALA A 198 2.00 -9.28 3.57
N THR A 199 2.77 -9.54 2.50
CA THR A 199 3.36 -10.85 2.23
C THR A 199 4.33 -11.27 3.32
N THR A 200 5.28 -10.41 3.65
CA THR A 200 6.30 -10.72 4.67
C THR A 200 5.64 -11.08 6.00
N LEU A 201 4.69 -10.25 6.46
CA LEU A 201 3.97 -10.52 7.70
C LEU A 201 3.09 -11.77 7.62
N ALA A 202 2.34 -11.95 6.53
CA ALA A 202 1.50 -13.13 6.36
C ALA A 202 2.32 -14.43 6.38
N VAL A 203 3.48 -14.45 5.70
CA VAL A 203 4.39 -15.62 5.71
C VAL A 203 4.92 -15.91 7.11
N PHE A 204 5.39 -14.87 7.84
CA PHE A 204 5.89 -15.06 9.20
C PHE A 204 4.81 -15.54 10.16
N VAL A 205 3.63 -14.93 10.13
CA VAL A 205 2.50 -15.32 10.97
C VAL A 205 2.03 -16.72 10.61
N HIS A 206 1.89 -17.03 9.32
CA HIS A 206 1.47 -18.36 8.86
C HIS A 206 2.43 -19.46 9.32
N ARG A 207 3.74 -19.21 9.26
CA ARG A 207 4.77 -20.18 9.71
C ARG A 207 4.80 -20.37 11.22
N SER A 208 4.51 -19.32 11.99
CA SER A 208 4.67 -19.35 13.46
C SER A 208 3.38 -19.62 14.20
N GLN A 209 2.21 -19.22 13.66
CA GLN A 209 0.92 -19.25 14.34
C GLN A 209 -0.17 -19.96 13.52
N GLY A 210 0.12 -20.32 12.26
CA GLY A 210 -0.82 -21.03 11.39
C GLY A 210 -1.56 -20.12 10.41
N GLY A 211 -2.27 -20.76 9.47
CA GLY A 211 -2.96 -20.10 8.37
C GLY A 211 -4.09 -19.19 8.80
N GLU A 212 -4.83 -19.56 9.83
CA GLU A 212 -5.94 -18.78 10.36
C GLU A 212 -5.49 -17.40 10.86
N GLU A 213 -4.36 -17.34 11.56
CA GLU A 213 -3.80 -16.07 12.03
C GLU A 213 -3.31 -15.20 10.88
N ALA A 214 -2.78 -15.80 9.82
CA ALA A 214 -2.43 -15.08 8.59
C ALA A 214 -3.69 -14.51 7.90
N VAL A 215 -4.80 -15.23 7.89
CA VAL A 215 -6.10 -14.71 7.38
C VAL A 215 -6.58 -13.52 8.19
N LYS A 216 -6.51 -13.56 9.53
CA LYS A 216 -6.88 -12.43 10.40
C LYS A 216 -6.04 -11.19 10.08
N LEU A 217 -4.72 -11.37 9.92
CA LEU A 217 -3.82 -10.29 9.55
C LEU A 217 -4.21 -9.65 8.20
N LEU A 218 -4.38 -10.48 7.17
CA LEU A 218 -4.72 -10.00 5.82
C LEU A 218 -6.10 -9.35 5.77
N ARG A 219 -7.06 -9.83 6.56
CA ARG A 219 -8.35 -9.16 6.73
C ARG A 219 -8.20 -7.76 7.33
N GLY A 220 -7.31 -7.60 8.31
CA GLY A 220 -6.94 -6.29 8.86
C GLY A 220 -6.36 -5.35 7.79
N VAL A 221 -5.51 -5.87 6.90
CA VAL A 221 -4.96 -5.11 5.76
C VAL A 221 -6.08 -4.63 4.84
N VAL A 222 -7.01 -5.51 4.44
CA VAL A 222 -8.13 -5.14 3.55
C VAL A 222 -9.00 -4.05 4.19
N VAL A 223 -9.43 -4.22 5.43
CA VAL A 223 -10.29 -3.25 6.13
C VAL A 223 -9.57 -1.91 6.35
N GLY A 224 -8.28 -1.95 6.70
CA GLY A 224 -7.46 -0.75 6.89
C GLY A 224 -7.20 0.03 5.60
N SER A 225 -7.31 -0.61 4.44
CA SER A 225 -7.02 0.01 3.14
C SER A 225 -8.04 1.07 2.71
N PHE A 226 -9.15 1.25 3.41
CA PHE A 226 -10.06 2.37 3.16
C PHE A 226 -9.34 3.73 3.24
N THR A 227 -8.49 3.90 4.23
CA THR A 227 -7.68 5.11 4.40
C THR A 227 -6.69 5.31 3.25
N PHE A 228 -6.13 4.22 2.73
CA PHE A 228 -5.26 4.24 1.56
C PHE A 228 -5.98 4.79 0.32
N ILE A 229 -7.19 4.31 0.05
CA ILE A 229 -8.01 4.75 -1.08
C ILE A 229 -8.31 6.25 -0.97
N VAL A 230 -8.71 6.72 0.21
CA VAL A 230 -9.00 8.16 0.47
C VAL A 230 -7.75 9.01 0.30
N PHE A 231 -6.59 8.55 0.80
CA PHE A 231 -5.32 9.27 0.66
C PHE A 231 -4.99 9.53 -0.82
N PHE A 232 -5.02 8.51 -1.65
CA PHE A 232 -4.64 8.63 -3.06
C PHE A 232 -5.71 9.35 -3.89
N LEU A 233 -6.98 9.29 -3.51
CA LEU A 233 -8.02 10.13 -4.10
C LEU A 233 -7.71 11.61 -3.87
N ILE A 234 -7.47 12.02 -2.62
CA ILE A 234 -7.17 13.42 -2.29
C ILE A 234 -5.88 13.86 -2.96
N LEU A 235 -4.84 13.03 -2.92
CA LEU A 235 -3.56 13.35 -3.54
C LEU A 235 -3.71 13.56 -5.04
N SER A 236 -4.42 12.68 -5.75
CA SER A 236 -4.64 12.84 -7.19
C SER A 236 -5.42 14.10 -7.54
N LEU A 237 -6.44 14.46 -6.73
CA LEU A 237 -7.24 15.65 -6.97
C LEU A 237 -6.50 16.97 -6.75
N THR A 238 -5.50 16.98 -5.87
CA THR A 238 -4.92 18.24 -5.38
C THR A 238 -3.50 18.51 -5.87
N ILE A 239 -2.71 17.48 -6.19
CA ILE A 239 -1.26 17.61 -6.40
C ILE A 239 -0.87 18.55 -7.57
N VAL A 240 -1.67 18.60 -8.62
CA VAL A 240 -1.42 19.48 -9.76
C VAL A 240 -1.72 20.94 -9.42
N ALA A 241 -2.80 21.19 -8.69
CA ALA A 241 -3.25 22.53 -8.37
C ALA A 241 -2.51 23.16 -7.17
N TRP A 242 -2.20 22.37 -6.15
CA TRP A 242 -1.68 22.85 -4.87
C TRP A 242 -0.21 22.50 -4.64
N GLY A 243 0.40 21.70 -5.52
CA GLY A 243 1.77 21.24 -5.38
C GLY A 243 1.94 20.14 -4.33
N VAL A 244 3.18 19.67 -4.19
CA VAL A 244 3.50 18.47 -3.41
C VAL A 244 3.17 18.63 -1.92
N ALA A 245 3.73 19.65 -1.27
CA ALA A 245 3.64 19.78 0.20
C ALA A 245 2.21 19.92 0.71
N SER A 246 1.42 20.84 0.14
CA SER A 246 0.04 21.08 0.55
C SER A 246 -0.88 19.89 0.28
N SER A 247 -0.67 19.20 -0.85
CA SER A 247 -1.47 18.02 -1.21
C SER A 247 -1.20 16.83 -0.31
N PHE A 248 0.07 16.59 0.05
CA PHE A 248 0.41 15.54 1.00
C PHE A 248 -0.11 15.85 2.41
N LEU A 249 0.02 17.08 2.89
CA LEU A 249 -0.53 17.48 4.18
C LEU A 249 -2.04 17.30 4.22
N MET A 250 -2.76 17.71 3.18
CA MET A 250 -4.21 17.52 3.08
C MET A 250 -4.58 16.03 3.03
N ALA A 251 -3.91 15.25 2.18
CA ALA A 251 -4.18 13.82 2.06
C ALA A 251 -3.96 13.09 3.39
N ILE A 252 -2.88 13.41 4.13
CA ILE A 252 -2.63 12.88 5.47
C ILE A 252 -3.74 13.31 6.44
N GLY A 253 -4.08 14.61 6.48
CA GLY A 253 -5.10 15.15 7.38
C GLY A 253 -6.47 14.50 7.18
N VAL A 254 -6.96 14.44 5.93
CA VAL A 254 -8.25 13.82 5.60
C VAL A 254 -8.22 12.31 5.90
N SER A 255 -7.12 11.63 5.59
CA SER A 255 -6.96 10.21 5.88
C SER A 255 -6.99 9.91 7.37
N LEU A 256 -6.35 10.72 8.19
CA LEU A 256 -6.39 10.59 9.65
C LEU A 256 -7.79 10.84 10.21
N LEU A 257 -8.50 11.86 9.74
CA LEU A 257 -9.88 12.16 10.14
C LEU A 257 -10.83 11.01 9.79
N THR A 258 -10.77 10.50 8.57
CA THR A 258 -11.57 9.34 8.13
C THR A 258 -11.28 8.10 8.96
N HIS A 259 -10.03 7.90 9.32
CA HIS A 259 -9.62 6.75 10.12
C HIS A 259 -10.14 6.84 11.57
N ILE A 260 -10.04 8.03 12.19
CA ILE A 260 -10.59 8.29 13.54
C ILE A 260 -12.11 8.06 13.54
N SER A 261 -12.81 8.56 12.52
CA SER A 261 -14.26 8.38 12.40
C SER A 261 -14.66 6.90 12.28
N SER A 262 -13.91 6.10 11.52
CA SER A 262 -14.16 4.66 11.38
C SER A 262 -13.99 3.89 12.69
N LEU A 263 -13.00 4.27 13.51
CA LEU A 263 -12.80 3.69 14.85
C LEU A 263 -13.94 4.04 15.81
N GLN A 264 -14.48 5.26 15.74
CA GLN A 264 -15.62 5.67 16.58
C GLN A 264 -16.87 4.87 16.23
N VAL A 265 -17.15 4.67 14.93
CA VAL A 265 -18.28 3.86 14.46
C VAL A 265 -18.16 2.41 14.94
N LEU A 266 -16.97 1.81 14.86
CA LEU A 266 -16.71 0.45 15.33
C LEU A 266 -16.90 0.33 16.86
N LYS A 267 -16.40 1.30 17.63
CA LYS A 267 -16.59 1.35 19.11
C LYS A 267 -18.05 1.52 19.48
N PHE A 268 -18.78 2.36 18.75
CA PHE A 268 -20.22 2.59 18.99
C PHE A 268 -21.03 1.31 18.72
N ARG A 269 -20.77 0.61 17.60
CA ARG A 269 -21.43 -0.65 17.27
C ARG A 269 -21.20 -1.76 18.30
N ASN A 270 -19.96 -1.85 18.83
CA ASN A 270 -19.63 -2.80 19.88
C ASN A 270 -20.26 -2.46 21.26
N ARG A 271 -20.68 -1.21 21.47
CA ARG A 271 -21.34 -0.76 22.69
C ARG A 271 -22.87 -1.03 22.69
N PHE A 272 -23.44 -1.23 21.48
CA PHE A 272 -24.88 -1.51 21.29
C PHE A 272 -25.07 -2.68 20.31
N PRO A 273 -24.82 -3.94 20.74
CA PRO A 273 -24.88 -5.12 19.86
C PRO A 273 -26.29 -5.52 19.40
N GLY A 274 -27.33 -4.75 19.75
CA GLY A 274 -28.74 -5.05 19.45
C GLY A 274 -29.41 -4.14 18.42
N LEU A 275 -28.70 -3.31 17.69
CA LEU A 275 -29.28 -2.39 16.69
C LEU A 275 -28.89 -2.72 15.23
N GLY A 276 -28.54 -4.00 14.93
CA GLY A 276 -28.24 -4.46 13.58
C GLY A 276 -28.97 -5.73 13.24
#